data_6815f1211adb36b4f16d7a305ff278e4
#
_entry.id   6815f1211adb36b4f16d7a305ff278e4
#
_cell.length_a   1.000
_cell.length_b   1.000
_cell.length_c   1.000
_cell.angle_alpha   90.00
_cell.angle_beta   90.00
_cell.angle_gamma   90.00
#
_symmetry.space_group_name_H-M   'P 1'
#
loop_
_entity.id
_entity.type
_entity.pdbx_description
1 polymer ?
#
loop_
_entity_poly.entity_id
_entity_poly.type
_entity_poly.pdbx_seq_one_letter_code
_entity_poly.pdbx_strand_id
1 'polypeptide(L)'
;MNYKHLISSGLFAVMLFLGGNLVAQDEAAYNGGKVVFRNYCGSCHAKDMKSDLTGPALGGVQERWSEYPQEELYTWIRNSQAMIADGHPRAVELWNDWKPTVMTSFPQLTDEEIANVLVYIDMQWKGTAPGMTPTASIGEEVVEEEDNTLLFITLIVILGLLAIVLARIVSNLSYMAAVNEGRNPGPRRTLVEMLTSKGVIAFAIFALIVLAGYTTVDKAIALGRQQGYQPEQPIWFSHEIHGGQQKIECQYCHDGARRSKHSVIPAANTCMNCHSAVKKGRISGTSEITKIYASIGYDPSEGKYIENYERMSLDEQEAIFKKWIADEYVKDNDGQMDDEGEAVVQGQWDNIVASLTDPENNDDKVAGPINWVRIHNLPDHAYFNHAQHVSVGKVECQTCHGPIQQMEVVYQYSPLSMGWCINCHRQTEVQFTNNDYYKVYTRYQEELESGEREKVTVEDIGGLECQKCHY
;
A
#
# COMPACT_ATOMS: atom_id res chain seq x y z
N MET A 1 -5.11 -56.39 -28.33
CA MET A 1 -5.24 -54.98 -27.93
C MET A 1 -6.33 -54.86 -26.87
N ASN A 2 -5.97 -54.59 -25.61
CA ASN A 2 -6.85 -54.74 -24.46
C ASN A 2 -7.87 -53.59 -24.35
N TYR A 3 -9.14 -53.88 -24.53
CA TYR A 3 -10.29 -52.98 -24.42
C TYR A 3 -10.39 -52.23 -23.06
N LYS A 4 -9.76 -52.77 -22.01
CA LYS A 4 -9.76 -52.19 -20.65
C LYS A 4 -8.96 -50.87 -20.54
N HIS A 5 -7.96 -50.65 -21.40
CA HIS A 5 -7.17 -49.42 -21.39
C HIS A 5 -7.82 -48.24 -22.14
N LEU A 6 -8.71 -48.54 -23.12
CA LEU A 6 -9.44 -47.48 -23.84
C LEU A 6 -10.58 -46.89 -23.00
N ILE A 7 -11.25 -47.69 -22.16
CA ILE A 7 -12.34 -47.20 -21.29
C ILE A 7 -11.79 -46.36 -20.14
N SER A 8 -10.62 -46.76 -19.57
CA SER A 8 -9.95 -45.99 -18.50
C SER A 8 -9.46 -44.62 -18.96
N SER A 9 -8.92 -44.54 -20.18
CA SER A 9 -8.44 -43.24 -20.72
C SER A 9 -9.59 -42.31 -21.11
N GLY A 10 -10.73 -42.82 -21.55
CA GLY A 10 -11.91 -42.01 -21.86
C GLY A 10 -12.58 -41.44 -20.62
N LEU A 11 -12.67 -42.21 -19.52
CA LEU A 11 -13.23 -41.73 -18.26
C LEU A 11 -12.32 -40.64 -17.59
N PHE A 12 -11.02 -40.79 -17.70
CA PHE A 12 -10.07 -39.81 -17.15
C PHE A 12 -10.09 -38.46 -17.92
N ALA A 13 -10.26 -38.53 -19.25
CA ALA A 13 -10.41 -37.31 -20.08
C ALA A 13 -11.73 -36.57 -19.81
N VAL A 14 -12.84 -37.30 -19.59
CA VAL A 14 -14.14 -36.69 -19.26
C VAL A 14 -14.14 -36.08 -17.85
N MET A 15 -13.45 -36.69 -16.87
CA MET A 15 -13.30 -36.10 -15.54
C MET A 15 -12.42 -34.82 -15.56
N LEU A 16 -11.41 -34.75 -16.40
CA LEU A 16 -10.58 -33.51 -16.55
C LEU A 16 -11.34 -32.36 -17.21
N PHE A 17 -12.25 -32.66 -18.16
CA PHE A 17 -13.08 -31.64 -18.80
C PHE A 17 -14.20 -31.11 -17.91
N LEU A 18 -14.78 -31.92 -17.04
CA LEU A 18 -15.81 -31.48 -16.09
C LEU A 18 -15.23 -30.71 -14.90
N GLY A 19 -14.02 -31.06 -14.43
CA GLY A 19 -13.34 -30.33 -13.36
C GLY A 19 -12.85 -28.94 -13.77
N GLY A 20 -12.42 -28.77 -15.03
CA GLY A 20 -11.92 -27.48 -15.51
C GLY A 20 -12.99 -26.39 -15.64
N ASN A 21 -14.22 -26.74 -15.96
CA ASN A 21 -15.32 -25.80 -16.11
C ASN A 21 -15.85 -25.26 -14.77
N LEU A 22 -15.83 -26.06 -13.70
CA LEU A 22 -16.28 -25.64 -12.37
C LEU A 22 -15.30 -24.64 -11.76
N VAL A 23 -14.00 -24.90 -11.86
CA VAL A 23 -12.96 -23.99 -11.32
C VAL A 23 -12.95 -22.63 -12.05
N ALA A 24 -13.17 -22.62 -13.38
CA ALA A 24 -13.20 -21.37 -14.14
C ALA A 24 -14.46 -20.53 -13.83
N GLN A 25 -15.58 -21.16 -13.51
CA GLN A 25 -16.82 -20.47 -13.14
C GLN A 25 -16.72 -19.83 -11.75
N ASP A 26 -16.11 -20.52 -10.78
CA ASP A 26 -15.87 -19.99 -9.45
C ASP A 26 -14.88 -18.83 -9.46
N GLU A 27 -13.86 -18.86 -10.30
CA GLU A 27 -12.91 -17.78 -10.47
C GLU A 27 -13.54 -16.52 -11.10
N ALA A 28 -14.42 -16.68 -12.08
CA ALA A 28 -15.16 -15.58 -12.69
C ALA A 28 -16.12 -14.92 -11.69
N ALA A 29 -16.86 -15.73 -10.91
CA ALA A 29 -17.74 -15.24 -9.85
C ALA A 29 -16.96 -14.53 -8.74
N TYR A 30 -15.83 -15.07 -8.32
CA TYR A 30 -14.93 -14.42 -7.35
C TYR A 30 -14.43 -13.05 -7.85
N ASN A 31 -13.94 -12.97 -9.07
CA ASN A 31 -13.43 -11.71 -9.64
C ASN A 31 -14.54 -10.67 -9.82
N GLY A 32 -15.74 -11.09 -10.26
CA GLY A 32 -16.92 -10.22 -10.31
C GLY A 32 -17.32 -9.72 -8.92
N GLY A 33 -17.37 -10.60 -7.94
CA GLY A 33 -17.69 -10.27 -6.55
C GLY A 33 -16.67 -9.34 -5.89
N LYS A 34 -15.39 -9.51 -6.19
CA LYS A 34 -14.31 -8.60 -5.73
C LYS A 34 -14.53 -7.16 -6.21
N VAL A 35 -14.98 -6.98 -7.44
CA VAL A 35 -15.28 -5.64 -7.99
C VAL A 35 -16.49 -5.04 -7.26
N VAL A 36 -17.56 -5.80 -7.07
CA VAL A 36 -18.76 -5.35 -6.35
C VAL A 36 -18.41 -4.99 -4.90
N PHE A 37 -17.69 -5.87 -4.19
CA PHE A 37 -17.27 -5.62 -2.82
C PHE A 37 -16.46 -4.32 -2.69
N ARG A 38 -15.47 -4.14 -3.55
CA ARG A 38 -14.61 -2.96 -3.55
C ARG A 38 -15.40 -1.66 -3.78
N ASN A 39 -16.37 -1.69 -4.68
CA ASN A 39 -17.10 -0.50 -5.08
C ASN A 39 -18.22 -0.11 -4.11
N TYR A 40 -18.83 -1.08 -3.41
CA TYR A 40 -20.05 -0.84 -2.63
C TYR A 40 -19.95 -1.24 -1.15
N CYS A 41 -19.13 -2.23 -0.81
CA CYS A 41 -19.14 -2.83 0.53
C CYS A 41 -17.88 -2.47 1.35
N GLY A 42 -16.72 -2.41 0.69
CA GLY A 42 -15.40 -2.31 1.34
C GLY A 42 -15.13 -0.98 2.05
N SER A 43 -15.99 0.03 1.90
CA SER A 43 -15.92 1.28 2.68
C SER A 43 -16.43 1.13 4.12
N CYS A 44 -17.30 0.14 4.36
CA CYS A 44 -17.92 -0.10 5.67
C CYS A 44 -17.55 -1.47 6.27
N HIS A 45 -17.20 -2.44 5.44
CA HIS A 45 -16.88 -3.81 5.88
C HIS A 45 -15.42 -4.16 5.64
N ALA A 46 -14.78 -4.77 6.63
CA ALA A 46 -13.38 -5.17 6.55
C ALA A 46 -13.12 -6.25 5.49
N LYS A 47 -12.01 -6.15 4.78
CA LYS A 47 -11.63 -7.10 3.71
C LYS A 47 -11.20 -8.47 4.22
N ASP A 48 -10.76 -8.55 5.47
CA ASP A 48 -10.39 -9.80 6.12
C ASP A 48 -11.62 -10.67 6.42
N MET A 49 -12.83 -10.10 6.27
CA MET A 49 -14.11 -10.72 6.58
C MET A 49 -14.27 -11.14 8.05
N LYS A 50 -13.32 -10.80 8.92
CA LYS A 50 -13.24 -11.22 10.33
C LYS A 50 -13.35 -10.06 11.29
N SER A 51 -12.90 -8.87 10.89
CA SER A 51 -12.89 -7.68 11.72
C SER A 51 -14.13 -6.83 11.48
N ASP A 52 -14.64 -6.22 12.55
CA ASP A 52 -15.66 -5.18 12.45
C ASP A 52 -15.01 -3.85 12.06
N LEU A 53 -15.71 -3.08 11.24
CA LEU A 53 -15.33 -1.71 10.87
C LEU A 53 -16.49 -0.76 11.18
N THR A 54 -16.92 0.05 10.22
CA THR A 54 -18.17 0.83 10.31
C THR A 54 -19.40 -0.10 10.30
N GLY A 55 -19.27 -1.26 9.68
CA GLY A 55 -20.23 -2.36 9.68
C GLY A 55 -19.61 -3.66 10.21
N PRO A 56 -20.44 -4.69 10.45
CA PRO A 56 -20.00 -5.97 11.01
C PRO A 56 -19.09 -6.75 10.06
N ALA A 57 -18.30 -7.66 10.63
CA ALA A 57 -17.57 -8.68 9.89
C ALA A 57 -18.50 -9.50 9.00
N LEU A 58 -18.14 -9.69 7.72
CA LEU A 58 -18.97 -10.39 6.76
C LEU A 58 -18.70 -11.90 6.64
N GLY A 59 -17.60 -12.40 7.22
CA GLY A 59 -17.30 -13.84 7.24
C GLY A 59 -18.46 -14.64 7.82
N GLY A 60 -18.91 -15.69 7.13
CA GLY A 60 -20.05 -16.50 7.55
C GLY A 60 -21.41 -15.79 7.45
N VAL A 61 -21.55 -14.74 6.64
CA VAL A 61 -22.82 -14.04 6.51
C VAL A 61 -23.94 -14.96 5.98
N GLN A 62 -23.62 -15.85 5.05
CA GLN A 62 -24.61 -16.80 4.50
C GLN A 62 -25.09 -17.81 5.55
N GLU A 63 -24.20 -18.27 6.46
CA GLU A 63 -24.57 -19.11 7.58
C GLU A 63 -25.46 -18.38 8.58
N ARG A 64 -25.17 -17.10 8.88
CA ARG A 64 -25.99 -16.28 9.80
C ARG A 64 -27.38 -15.93 9.24
N TRP A 65 -27.57 -16.04 7.92
CA TRP A 65 -28.87 -15.84 7.27
C TRP A 65 -29.53 -17.15 6.81
N SER A 66 -28.95 -18.32 7.16
CA SER A 66 -29.45 -19.64 6.71
C SER A 66 -30.85 -20.02 7.20
N GLU A 67 -31.33 -19.38 8.26
CA GLU A 67 -32.71 -19.56 8.76
C GLU A 67 -33.76 -18.85 7.88
N TYR A 68 -33.34 -18.00 6.95
CA TYR A 68 -34.18 -17.21 6.05
C TYR A 68 -33.89 -17.58 4.60
N PRO A 69 -34.88 -17.43 3.71
CA PRO A 69 -34.67 -17.57 2.27
C PRO A 69 -33.55 -16.66 1.77
N GLN A 70 -32.76 -17.12 0.79
CA GLN A 70 -31.66 -16.36 0.23
C GLN A 70 -32.08 -15.00 -0.36
N GLU A 71 -33.31 -14.94 -0.87
CA GLU A 71 -33.91 -13.71 -1.41
C GLU A 71 -34.07 -12.62 -0.35
N GLU A 72 -34.20 -12.98 0.92
CA GLU A 72 -34.28 -12.01 2.03
C GLU A 72 -32.91 -11.38 2.33
N LEU A 73 -31.80 -12.15 2.22
CA LEU A 73 -30.45 -11.59 2.28
C LEU A 73 -30.20 -10.64 1.09
N TYR A 74 -30.68 -10.97 -0.09
CA TYR A 74 -30.58 -10.09 -1.27
C TYR A 74 -31.41 -8.81 -1.07
N THR A 75 -32.58 -8.92 -0.49
CA THR A 75 -33.45 -7.79 -0.13
C THR A 75 -32.79 -6.91 0.94
N TRP A 76 -32.15 -7.51 1.96
CA TRP A 76 -31.37 -6.80 2.96
C TRP A 76 -30.25 -5.96 2.31
N ILE A 77 -29.47 -6.54 1.39
CA ILE A 77 -28.40 -5.83 0.69
C ILE A 77 -28.95 -4.67 -0.14
N ARG A 78 -30.08 -4.86 -0.82
CA ARG A 78 -30.69 -3.83 -1.65
C ARG A 78 -31.35 -2.71 -0.86
N ASN A 79 -32.02 -3.05 0.22
CA ASN A 79 -32.73 -2.05 1.04
C ASN A 79 -32.91 -2.50 2.50
N SER A 80 -31.84 -2.40 3.27
CA SER A 80 -31.82 -2.73 4.70
C SER A 80 -32.85 -1.93 5.50
N GLN A 81 -33.03 -0.65 5.18
CA GLN A 81 -33.91 0.24 5.92
C GLN A 81 -35.37 -0.15 5.78
N ALA A 82 -35.83 -0.57 4.60
CA ALA A 82 -37.18 -1.08 4.42
C ALA A 82 -37.43 -2.33 5.25
N MET A 83 -36.48 -3.29 5.27
CA MET A 83 -36.62 -4.50 6.08
C MET A 83 -36.64 -4.21 7.59
N ILE A 84 -35.88 -3.21 8.06
CA ILE A 84 -35.94 -2.75 9.45
C ILE A 84 -37.33 -2.17 9.77
N ALA A 85 -37.84 -1.32 8.85
CA ALA A 85 -39.16 -0.68 9.02
C ALA A 85 -40.30 -1.69 8.99
N ASP A 86 -40.21 -2.75 8.16
CA ASP A 86 -41.15 -3.85 8.07
C ASP A 86 -41.09 -4.82 9.26
N GLY A 87 -40.12 -4.62 10.17
CA GLY A 87 -39.98 -5.42 11.40
C GLY A 87 -39.38 -6.80 11.16
N HIS A 88 -38.63 -7.04 10.09
CA HIS A 88 -37.98 -8.33 9.86
C HIS A 88 -37.02 -8.69 11.02
N PRO A 89 -37.17 -9.87 11.67
CA PRO A 89 -36.48 -10.18 12.92
C PRO A 89 -34.98 -9.97 12.86
N ARG A 90 -34.32 -10.51 11.82
CA ARG A 90 -32.88 -10.40 11.63
C ARG A 90 -32.42 -8.96 11.33
N ALA A 91 -33.22 -8.22 10.58
CA ALA A 91 -32.91 -6.83 10.22
C ALA A 91 -33.00 -5.92 11.47
N VAL A 92 -34.00 -6.13 12.31
CA VAL A 92 -34.20 -5.38 13.56
C VAL A 92 -33.09 -5.73 14.57
N GLU A 93 -32.69 -6.99 14.67
CA GLU A 93 -31.56 -7.41 15.49
C GLU A 93 -30.26 -6.69 15.07
N LEU A 94 -29.89 -6.75 13.79
CA LEU A 94 -28.71 -6.07 13.27
C LEU A 94 -28.76 -4.55 13.51
N TRP A 95 -29.94 -3.94 13.34
CA TRP A 95 -30.12 -2.53 13.65
C TRP A 95 -29.87 -2.23 15.14
N ASN A 96 -30.38 -3.05 16.04
CA ASN A 96 -30.20 -2.86 17.47
C ASN A 96 -28.76 -2.99 17.91
N ASP A 97 -28.00 -3.89 17.28
CA ASP A 97 -26.59 -4.12 17.57
C ASP A 97 -25.68 -3.01 17.02
N TRP A 98 -26.07 -2.39 15.90
CA TRP A 98 -25.20 -1.46 15.16
C TRP A 98 -25.69 -0.01 15.11
N LYS A 99 -26.81 0.32 15.74
CA LYS A 99 -27.29 1.72 15.78
C LYS A 99 -26.29 2.65 16.46
N PRO A 100 -26.09 3.91 15.98
CA PRO A 100 -26.93 4.55 14.95
C PRO A 100 -26.48 4.27 13.51
N THR A 101 -25.55 3.36 13.25
CA THR A 101 -25.02 3.06 11.91
C THR A 101 -26.01 2.22 11.13
N VAL A 102 -26.47 2.74 9.99
CA VAL A 102 -27.39 2.05 9.07
C VAL A 102 -26.64 1.62 7.82
N MET A 103 -26.84 0.38 7.39
CA MET A 103 -26.31 -0.07 6.10
C MET A 103 -26.94 0.71 4.94
N THR A 104 -26.09 1.21 4.04
CA THR A 104 -26.53 1.91 2.81
C THR A 104 -27.30 0.96 1.91
N SER A 105 -28.34 1.47 1.25
CA SER A 105 -29.14 0.71 0.28
C SER A 105 -28.46 0.68 -1.09
N PHE A 106 -28.48 -0.49 -1.77
CA PHE A 106 -27.91 -0.70 -3.09
C PHE A 106 -28.92 -1.28 -4.07
N PRO A 107 -30.02 -0.54 -4.40
CA PRO A 107 -31.12 -1.05 -5.22
C PRO A 107 -30.72 -1.39 -6.66
N GLN A 108 -29.58 -0.87 -7.13
CA GLN A 108 -29.05 -1.10 -8.47
C GLN A 108 -28.35 -2.47 -8.65
N LEU A 109 -28.03 -3.18 -7.56
CA LEU A 109 -27.33 -4.47 -7.67
C LEU A 109 -28.27 -5.57 -8.17
N THR A 110 -27.82 -6.29 -9.18
CA THR A 110 -28.50 -7.47 -9.74
C THR A 110 -28.33 -8.69 -8.84
N ASP A 111 -29.15 -9.73 -9.03
CA ASP A 111 -29.01 -10.98 -8.29
C ASP A 111 -27.65 -11.64 -8.55
N GLU A 112 -27.14 -11.56 -9.78
CA GLU A 112 -25.84 -12.09 -10.15
C GLU A 112 -24.70 -11.35 -9.42
N GLU A 113 -24.74 -10.04 -9.36
CA GLU A 113 -23.73 -9.23 -8.64
C GLU A 113 -23.75 -9.52 -7.14
N ILE A 114 -24.93 -9.70 -6.54
CA ILE A 114 -25.06 -10.08 -5.14
C ILE A 114 -24.56 -11.50 -4.92
N ALA A 115 -24.90 -12.45 -5.78
CA ALA A 115 -24.37 -13.82 -5.71
C ALA A 115 -22.83 -13.82 -5.78
N ASN A 116 -22.27 -13.09 -6.73
CA ASN A 116 -20.83 -12.99 -6.93
C ASN A 116 -20.12 -12.37 -5.71
N VAL A 117 -20.69 -11.32 -5.11
CA VAL A 117 -20.07 -10.72 -3.91
C VAL A 117 -20.13 -11.66 -2.71
N LEU A 118 -21.18 -12.46 -2.57
CA LEU A 118 -21.27 -13.49 -1.53
C LEU A 118 -20.24 -14.61 -1.73
N VAL A 119 -19.98 -15.02 -2.98
CA VAL A 119 -18.88 -15.94 -3.31
C VAL A 119 -17.53 -15.34 -2.94
N TYR A 120 -17.30 -14.08 -3.26
CA TYR A 120 -16.06 -13.38 -2.88
C TYR A 120 -15.87 -13.35 -1.37
N ILE A 121 -16.90 -12.97 -0.60
CA ILE A 121 -16.88 -12.93 0.86
C ILE A 121 -16.56 -14.31 1.45
N ASP A 122 -17.21 -15.35 0.97
CA ASP A 122 -17.03 -16.72 1.46
C ASP A 122 -15.62 -17.24 1.18
N MET A 123 -15.12 -17.06 -0.05
CA MET A 123 -13.77 -17.49 -0.43
C MET A 123 -12.68 -16.71 0.32
N GLN A 124 -12.86 -15.43 0.55
CA GLN A 124 -11.93 -14.63 1.36
C GLN A 124 -11.93 -15.07 2.83
N TRP A 125 -13.10 -15.30 3.39
CA TRP A 125 -13.23 -15.76 4.78
C TRP A 125 -12.62 -17.13 5.01
N LYS A 126 -12.82 -18.07 4.06
CA LYS A 126 -12.30 -19.45 4.11
C LYS A 126 -10.85 -19.58 3.67
N GLY A 127 -10.25 -18.52 3.10
CA GLY A 127 -8.88 -18.55 2.57
C GLY A 127 -8.72 -19.43 1.31
N THR A 128 -9.78 -19.59 0.54
CA THR A 128 -9.82 -20.40 -0.70
C THR A 128 -9.82 -19.57 -1.97
N ALA A 129 -9.54 -18.27 -1.87
CA ALA A 129 -9.54 -17.36 -3.01
C ALA A 129 -8.51 -17.77 -4.09
N PRO A 130 -8.82 -17.58 -5.39
CA PRO A 130 -7.90 -17.87 -6.48
C PRO A 130 -6.56 -17.16 -6.29
N GLY A 131 -5.46 -17.93 -6.34
CA GLY A 131 -4.11 -17.45 -6.11
C GLY A 131 -3.63 -17.48 -4.64
N MET A 132 -4.50 -17.83 -3.69
CA MET A 132 -4.08 -18.19 -2.35
C MET A 132 -3.72 -19.67 -2.30
N THR A 133 -2.46 -20.01 -2.04
CA THR A 133 -2.09 -21.36 -1.58
C THR A 133 -2.70 -21.58 -0.20
N PRO A 134 -3.25 -22.77 0.11
CA PRO A 134 -3.75 -23.05 1.44
C PRO A 134 -2.58 -23.00 2.44
N THR A 135 -2.39 -21.85 3.03
CA THR A 135 -1.47 -21.73 4.17
C THR A 135 -2.31 -21.96 5.42
N ALA A 136 -1.95 -22.99 6.16
CA ALA A 136 -2.47 -23.22 7.50
C ALA A 136 -2.39 -21.91 8.28
N SER A 137 -3.42 -21.66 9.08
CA SER A 137 -3.60 -20.49 9.94
C SER A 137 -2.30 -20.03 10.60
N ILE A 138 -1.66 -19.08 9.99
CA ILE A 138 -0.61 -18.26 10.60
C ILE A 138 -1.18 -16.84 10.54
N GLY A 139 -1.20 -16.19 11.71
CA GLY A 139 -1.65 -14.79 11.83
C GLY A 139 -0.99 -13.93 10.79
N GLU A 140 -1.70 -12.91 10.39
CA GLU A 140 -1.25 -11.86 9.50
C GLU A 140 0.06 -11.27 10.05
N GLU A 141 1.18 -11.92 9.71
CA GLU A 141 2.48 -11.28 9.80
C GLU A 141 2.48 -10.18 8.74
N VAL A 142 2.42 -8.96 9.21
CA VAL A 142 3.02 -7.82 8.53
C VAL A 142 4.32 -8.37 7.96
N VAL A 143 4.47 -8.38 6.63
CA VAL A 143 5.77 -8.53 6.00
C VAL A 143 6.50 -7.22 6.34
N GLU A 144 7.00 -7.12 7.58
CA GLU A 144 8.23 -6.41 7.82
C GLU A 144 9.21 -7.07 6.85
N GLU A 145 9.81 -6.29 5.98
CA GLU A 145 11.06 -6.68 5.34
C GLU A 145 11.93 -7.15 6.51
N GLU A 146 11.96 -8.47 6.73
CA GLU A 146 12.81 -9.03 7.78
C GLU A 146 14.19 -8.50 7.48
N ASP A 147 14.65 -7.60 8.35
CA ASP A 147 16.03 -7.17 8.36
C ASP A 147 16.89 -8.38 8.68
N ASN A 148 17.16 -9.16 7.64
CA ASN A 148 17.97 -10.38 7.70
C ASN A 148 19.45 -10.06 8.00
N THR A 149 19.76 -8.79 8.30
CA THR A 149 21.10 -8.32 8.64
C THR A 149 21.67 -9.11 9.80
N LEU A 150 20.88 -9.38 10.84
CA LEU A 150 21.29 -10.17 11.99
C LEU A 150 21.56 -11.64 11.59
N LEU A 151 20.73 -12.21 10.73
CA LEU A 151 20.92 -13.57 10.21
C LEU A 151 22.18 -13.65 9.34
N PHE A 152 22.41 -12.69 8.44
CA PHE A 152 23.63 -12.64 7.64
C PHE A 152 24.89 -12.42 8.48
N ILE A 153 24.85 -11.53 9.48
CA ILE A 153 25.95 -11.34 10.43
C ILE A 153 26.22 -12.63 11.18
N THR A 154 25.20 -13.29 11.69
CA THR A 154 25.32 -14.55 12.41
C THR A 154 25.93 -15.64 11.52
N LEU A 155 25.48 -15.76 10.27
CA LEU A 155 26.00 -16.69 9.29
C LEU A 155 27.46 -16.41 8.97
N ILE A 156 27.87 -15.16 8.77
CA ILE A 156 29.25 -14.74 8.53
C ILE A 156 30.14 -15.10 9.73
N VAL A 157 29.68 -14.87 10.96
CA VAL A 157 30.39 -15.21 12.18
C VAL A 157 30.59 -16.74 12.28
N ILE A 158 29.52 -17.52 12.05
CA ILE A 158 29.58 -18.99 12.08
C ILE A 158 30.57 -19.52 11.00
N LEU A 159 30.48 -19.01 9.77
CA LEU A 159 31.39 -19.40 8.69
C LEU A 159 32.83 -18.99 8.99
N GLY A 160 33.05 -17.83 9.60
CA GLY A 160 34.37 -17.37 10.07
C GLY A 160 34.98 -18.30 11.14
N LEU A 161 34.16 -18.66 12.13
CA LEU A 161 34.58 -19.61 13.17
C LEU A 161 34.90 -20.99 12.58
N LEU A 162 34.07 -21.49 11.67
CA LEU A 162 34.27 -22.76 10.96
C LEU A 162 35.57 -22.73 10.15
N ALA A 163 35.83 -21.64 9.44
CA ALA A 163 37.09 -21.46 8.69
C ALA A 163 38.32 -21.49 9.60
N ILE A 164 38.26 -20.86 10.78
CA ILE A 164 39.33 -20.90 11.78
C ILE A 164 39.55 -22.32 12.29
N VAL A 165 38.47 -23.06 12.59
CA VAL A 165 38.57 -24.47 13.04
C VAL A 165 39.17 -25.34 11.96
N LEU A 166 38.71 -25.22 10.71
CA LEU A 166 39.27 -25.97 9.56
C LEU A 166 40.74 -25.65 9.34
N ALA A 167 41.13 -24.38 9.40
CA ALA A 167 42.52 -23.97 9.28
C ALA A 167 43.42 -24.60 10.39
N ARG A 168 42.87 -24.69 11.61
CA ARG A 168 43.52 -25.38 12.73
C ARG A 168 43.68 -26.89 12.48
N ILE A 169 42.62 -27.53 11.98
CA ILE A 169 42.68 -28.97 11.65
C ILE A 169 43.73 -29.24 10.57
N VAL A 170 43.67 -28.47 9.46
CA VAL A 170 44.66 -28.60 8.36
C VAL A 170 46.08 -28.36 8.86
N SER A 171 46.31 -27.34 9.69
CA SER A 171 47.62 -27.06 10.29
C SER A 171 48.12 -28.21 11.18
N ASN A 172 47.21 -28.80 11.99
CA ASN A 172 47.56 -29.95 12.85
C ASN A 172 47.86 -31.20 12.03
N LEU A 173 47.05 -31.49 10.99
CA LEU A 173 47.27 -32.63 10.10
C LEU A 173 48.61 -32.51 9.34
N SER A 174 48.91 -31.31 8.83
CA SER A 174 50.17 -31.02 8.14
C SER A 174 51.36 -31.18 9.08
N TYR A 175 51.23 -30.74 10.33
CA TYR A 175 52.28 -30.95 11.36
C TYR A 175 52.51 -32.44 11.66
N MET A 176 51.42 -33.21 11.87
CA MET A 176 51.46 -34.63 12.14
C MET A 176 52.09 -35.43 10.96
N ALA A 177 51.68 -35.05 9.73
CA ALA A 177 52.26 -35.65 8.52
C ALA A 177 53.79 -35.43 8.43
N ALA A 178 54.25 -34.20 8.69
CA ALA A 178 55.68 -33.87 8.67
C ALA A 178 56.49 -34.63 9.74
N VAL A 179 55.94 -34.80 10.95
CA VAL A 179 56.51 -35.59 12.02
C VAL A 179 56.61 -37.06 11.60
N ASN A 180 55.57 -37.62 11.00
CA ASN A 180 55.49 -39.01 10.56
C ASN A 180 56.49 -39.32 9.41
N GLU A 181 56.78 -38.30 8.58
CA GLU A 181 57.80 -38.39 7.52
C GLU A 181 59.26 -38.15 8.04
N GLY A 182 59.42 -38.02 9.35
CA GLY A 182 60.73 -37.78 9.97
C GLY A 182 61.32 -36.37 9.78
N ARG A 183 60.46 -35.42 9.29
CA ARG A 183 60.84 -34.01 9.17
C ARG A 183 60.59 -33.29 10.49
N ASN A 184 61.44 -32.33 10.86
CA ASN A 184 61.20 -31.49 12.03
C ASN A 184 60.40 -30.27 11.61
N PRO A 185 59.05 -30.20 11.89
CA PRO A 185 58.16 -29.17 11.39
C PRO A 185 58.25 -27.80 12.11
N GLY A 186 59.22 -27.70 13.09
CA GLY A 186 59.30 -26.46 13.87
C GLY A 186 58.15 -26.22 14.84
N PRO A 187 58.14 -25.08 15.55
CA PRO A 187 57.10 -24.77 16.50
C PRO A 187 55.74 -24.52 15.79
N ARG A 188 54.63 -24.90 16.47
CA ARG A 188 53.26 -24.69 15.96
C ARG A 188 52.95 -23.21 15.91
N ARG A 189 52.37 -22.75 14.79
CA ARG A 189 51.93 -21.37 14.64
C ARG A 189 50.77 -21.07 15.58
N THR A 190 50.81 -19.95 16.26
CA THR A 190 49.76 -19.43 17.10
C THR A 190 48.60 -18.88 16.23
N LEU A 191 47.40 -18.71 16.81
CA LEU A 191 46.27 -18.07 16.10
C LEU A 191 46.63 -16.67 15.62
N VAL A 192 47.32 -15.90 16.44
CA VAL A 192 47.74 -14.54 16.10
C VAL A 192 48.69 -14.57 14.89
N GLU A 193 49.66 -15.45 14.85
CA GLU A 193 50.59 -15.62 13.71
C GLU A 193 49.87 -16.08 12.43
N MET A 194 48.78 -16.86 12.56
CA MET A 194 47.95 -17.23 11.41
C MET A 194 47.15 -16.03 10.89
N LEU A 195 46.48 -15.30 11.76
CA LEU A 195 45.68 -14.12 11.40
C LEU A 195 46.56 -12.96 10.90
N THR A 196 47.76 -12.80 11.41
CA THR A 196 48.72 -11.79 10.97
C THR A 196 49.64 -12.27 9.83
N SER A 197 49.36 -13.43 9.24
CA SER A 197 50.09 -13.91 8.08
C SER A 197 49.93 -12.97 6.88
N LYS A 198 51.01 -12.81 6.09
CA LYS A 198 50.99 -11.92 4.90
C LYS A 198 49.82 -12.21 3.95
N GLY A 199 49.44 -13.50 3.80
CA GLY A 199 48.31 -13.88 2.95
C GLY A 199 46.95 -13.41 3.49
N VAL A 200 46.72 -13.56 4.81
CA VAL A 200 45.47 -13.11 5.45
C VAL A 200 45.37 -11.58 5.42
N ILE A 201 46.47 -10.87 5.71
CA ILE A 201 46.51 -9.40 5.63
C ILE A 201 46.26 -8.94 4.19
N ALA A 202 46.94 -9.55 3.21
CA ALA A 202 46.72 -9.20 1.80
C ALA A 202 45.28 -9.45 1.35
N PHE A 203 44.66 -10.56 1.78
CA PHE A 203 43.24 -10.85 1.50
C PHE A 203 42.31 -9.83 2.18
N ALA A 204 42.56 -9.47 3.43
CA ALA A 204 41.76 -8.47 4.15
C ALA A 204 41.86 -7.09 3.47
N ILE A 205 43.05 -6.66 3.06
CA ILE A 205 43.23 -5.41 2.30
C ILE A 205 42.50 -5.49 0.96
N PHE A 206 42.62 -6.58 0.23
CA PHE A 206 41.90 -6.77 -1.02
C PHE A 206 40.38 -6.70 -0.84
N ALA A 207 39.85 -7.40 0.18
CA ALA A 207 38.41 -7.35 0.49
C ALA A 207 37.92 -5.92 0.84
N LEU A 208 38.75 -5.18 1.61
CA LEU A 208 38.43 -3.77 1.91
C LEU A 208 38.44 -2.88 0.66
N ILE A 209 39.41 -3.10 -0.26
CA ILE A 209 39.44 -2.35 -1.53
C ILE A 209 38.21 -2.65 -2.38
N VAL A 210 37.83 -3.93 -2.48
CA VAL A 210 36.63 -4.34 -3.22
C VAL A 210 35.36 -3.72 -2.60
N LEU A 211 35.24 -3.81 -1.28
CA LEU A 211 34.09 -3.22 -0.56
C LEU A 211 34.04 -1.69 -0.72
N ALA A 212 35.17 -1.01 -0.57
CA ALA A 212 35.26 0.42 -0.77
C ALA A 212 34.93 0.82 -2.22
N GLY A 213 35.43 0.06 -3.20
CA GLY A 213 35.09 0.24 -4.61
C GLY A 213 33.59 0.07 -4.86
N TYR A 214 33.00 -1.00 -4.36
CA TYR A 214 31.56 -1.26 -4.47
C TYR A 214 30.72 -0.11 -3.88
N THR A 215 31.00 0.26 -2.62
CA THR A 215 30.24 1.33 -1.94
C THR A 215 30.43 2.69 -2.62
N THR A 216 31.61 2.97 -3.15
CA THR A 216 31.87 4.22 -3.89
C THR A 216 31.09 4.27 -5.20
N VAL A 217 31.09 3.18 -5.96
CA VAL A 217 30.34 3.08 -7.23
C VAL A 217 28.84 3.15 -6.97
N ASP A 218 28.33 2.44 -5.97
CA ASP A 218 26.92 2.43 -5.61
C ASP A 218 26.45 3.85 -5.22
N LYS A 219 27.19 4.52 -4.34
CA LYS A 219 26.88 5.91 -3.96
C LYS A 219 27.04 6.91 -5.11
N ALA A 220 28.00 6.69 -5.99
CA ALA A 220 28.16 7.53 -7.18
C ALA A 220 26.99 7.36 -8.18
N ILE A 221 26.47 6.14 -8.34
CA ILE A 221 25.28 5.86 -9.12
C ILE A 221 24.04 6.48 -8.48
N ALA A 222 23.95 6.48 -7.16
CA ALA A 222 22.84 7.06 -6.41
C ALA A 222 22.91 8.58 -6.32
N LEU A 223 24.03 9.22 -6.69
CA LEU A 223 24.22 10.67 -6.59
C LEU A 223 23.13 11.43 -7.39
N GLY A 224 22.45 12.35 -6.72
CA GLY A 224 21.35 13.13 -7.29
C GLY A 224 20.01 12.38 -7.40
N ARG A 225 19.92 11.13 -6.95
CA ARG A 225 18.66 10.39 -6.85
C ARG A 225 18.05 10.61 -5.47
N GLN A 226 16.74 10.80 -5.45
CA GLN A 226 15.99 11.03 -4.20
C GLN A 226 15.21 9.78 -3.76
N GLN A 227 15.59 8.59 -4.23
CA GLN A 227 14.96 7.35 -3.80
C GLN A 227 15.09 7.19 -2.27
N GLY A 228 13.97 6.89 -1.60
CA GLY A 228 13.90 6.83 -0.14
C GLY A 228 13.70 8.20 0.54
N TYR A 229 13.59 9.30 -0.22
CA TYR A 229 13.32 10.61 0.35
C TYR A 229 11.94 10.66 1.02
N GLN A 230 11.95 10.97 2.32
CA GLN A 230 10.77 10.97 3.18
C GLN A 230 10.82 12.20 4.09
N PRO A 231 10.42 13.38 3.59
CA PRO A 231 10.41 14.59 4.38
C PRO A 231 9.29 14.60 5.41
N GLU A 232 9.47 15.34 6.49
CA GLU A 232 8.38 15.70 7.38
C GLU A 232 7.31 16.51 6.65
N GLN A 233 6.05 16.24 6.95
CA GLN A 233 4.90 16.94 6.38
C GLN A 233 4.21 17.79 7.43
N PRO A 234 3.57 18.91 7.07
CA PRO A 234 2.85 19.75 8.02
C PRO A 234 1.72 19.02 8.73
N ILE A 235 1.12 18.03 8.06
CA ILE A 235 0.09 17.16 8.63
C ILE A 235 0.55 15.71 8.43
N TRP A 236 0.53 14.92 9.50
CA TRP A 236 0.73 13.50 9.40
C TRP A 236 -0.49 12.85 8.71
N PHE A 237 -0.27 12.30 7.52
CA PHE A 237 -1.30 11.67 6.71
C PHE A 237 -0.88 10.24 6.35
N SER A 238 -1.67 9.26 6.76
CA SER A 238 -1.40 7.85 6.47
C SER A 238 -2.15 7.38 5.22
N HIS A 239 -1.39 7.03 4.18
CA HIS A 239 -1.94 6.33 3.01
C HIS A 239 -2.34 4.90 3.34
N GLU A 240 -1.69 4.27 4.32
CA GLU A 240 -2.08 2.96 4.81
C GLU A 240 -3.50 2.96 5.35
N ILE A 241 -3.88 3.96 6.16
CA ILE A 241 -5.24 4.07 6.66
C ILE A 241 -6.22 4.34 5.52
N HIS A 242 -5.99 5.36 4.70
CA HIS A 242 -6.94 5.81 3.67
C HIS A 242 -7.00 4.87 2.46
N GLY A 243 -5.90 4.64 1.79
CA GLY A 243 -5.81 3.76 0.62
C GLY A 243 -5.67 2.29 0.97
N GLY A 244 -5.02 1.98 2.08
CA GLY A 244 -4.80 0.63 2.58
C GLY A 244 -6.03 0.05 3.26
N GLN A 245 -6.43 0.55 4.40
CA GLN A 245 -7.51 0.00 5.22
C GLN A 245 -8.89 0.44 4.70
N GLN A 246 -9.10 1.74 4.43
CA GLN A 246 -10.40 2.29 3.96
C GLN A 246 -10.64 2.09 2.47
N LYS A 247 -9.62 1.69 1.70
CA LYS A 247 -9.71 1.41 0.25
C LYS A 247 -10.20 2.57 -0.60
N ILE A 248 -9.95 3.79 -0.15
CA ILE A 248 -10.22 4.98 -0.94
C ILE A 248 -9.33 4.95 -2.18
N GLU A 249 -9.95 5.05 -3.36
CA GLU A 249 -9.23 5.04 -4.64
C GLU A 249 -8.28 6.22 -4.74
N CYS A 250 -7.05 5.98 -5.23
CA CYS A 250 -6.02 7.01 -5.36
C CYS A 250 -6.52 8.25 -6.10
N GLN A 251 -7.30 8.04 -7.16
CA GLN A 251 -7.84 9.09 -8.03
C GLN A 251 -9.00 9.89 -7.40
N TYR A 252 -9.54 9.44 -6.26
CA TYR A 252 -10.50 10.25 -5.51
C TYR A 252 -9.85 11.51 -4.95
N CYS A 253 -8.67 11.37 -4.39
CA CYS A 253 -7.88 12.47 -3.85
C CYS A 253 -6.94 13.08 -4.91
N HIS A 254 -6.31 12.25 -5.74
CA HIS A 254 -5.35 12.65 -6.78
C HIS A 254 -5.99 12.66 -8.18
N ASP A 255 -7.14 13.29 -8.32
CA ASP A 255 -7.91 13.33 -9.58
C ASP A 255 -7.11 13.94 -10.75
N GLY A 256 -6.19 14.85 -10.49
CA GLY A 256 -5.29 15.42 -11.49
C GLY A 256 -4.45 14.36 -12.22
N ALA A 257 -4.14 13.24 -11.58
CA ALA A 257 -3.32 12.20 -12.20
C ALA A 257 -3.94 11.57 -13.46
N ARG A 258 -5.27 11.53 -13.57
CA ARG A 258 -5.97 11.00 -14.75
C ARG A 258 -6.26 12.05 -15.81
N ARG A 259 -6.20 13.34 -15.48
CA ARG A 259 -6.67 14.43 -16.36
C ARG A 259 -5.61 15.43 -16.76
N SER A 260 -4.48 15.45 -16.05
CA SER A 260 -3.46 16.48 -16.27
C SER A 260 -2.04 15.95 -16.26
N LYS A 261 -1.10 16.82 -16.62
CA LYS A 261 0.33 16.58 -16.47
C LYS A 261 0.72 16.31 -15.01
N HIS A 262 0.15 17.07 -14.09
CA HIS A 262 0.46 16.98 -12.67
C HIS A 262 -0.60 16.19 -11.91
N SER A 263 -0.16 15.30 -11.04
CA SER A 263 -1.00 14.79 -9.96
C SER A 263 -1.00 15.85 -8.87
N VAL A 264 -2.16 16.40 -8.59
CA VAL A 264 -2.30 17.42 -7.55
C VAL A 264 -2.42 16.78 -6.17
N ILE A 265 -1.90 17.44 -5.15
CA ILE A 265 -2.27 17.17 -3.77
C ILE A 265 -3.67 17.76 -3.58
N PRO A 266 -4.63 17.01 -3.01
CA PRO A 266 -6.00 17.48 -2.89
C PRO A 266 -6.08 18.71 -1.98
N ALA A 267 -6.95 19.64 -2.32
CA ALA A 267 -7.28 20.74 -1.43
C ALA A 267 -7.97 20.23 -0.16
N ALA A 268 -7.83 20.93 0.96
CA ALA A 268 -8.38 20.51 2.25
C ALA A 268 -9.90 20.25 2.24
N ASN A 269 -10.67 20.90 1.36
CA ASN A 269 -12.09 20.65 1.20
C ASN A 269 -12.40 19.22 0.71
N THR A 270 -11.49 18.56 0.00
CA THR A 270 -11.64 17.14 -0.36
C THR A 270 -11.61 16.25 0.89
N CYS A 271 -10.74 16.57 1.85
CA CYS A 271 -10.69 15.89 3.14
C CYS A 271 -12.01 16.05 3.90
N MET A 272 -12.63 17.24 3.82
CA MET A 272 -13.88 17.56 4.48
C MET A 272 -15.10 16.79 3.98
N ASN A 273 -15.04 16.14 2.82
CA ASN A 273 -16.11 15.25 2.36
C ASN A 273 -16.38 14.10 3.37
N CYS A 274 -15.32 13.67 4.10
CA CYS A 274 -15.42 12.67 5.16
C CYS A 274 -15.21 13.28 6.55
N HIS A 275 -14.21 14.17 6.69
CA HIS A 275 -13.82 14.71 7.98
C HIS A 275 -14.75 15.78 8.55
N SER A 276 -15.75 16.24 7.82
CA SER A 276 -16.90 16.94 8.43
C SER A 276 -17.69 16.05 9.41
N ALA A 277 -17.71 14.72 9.19
CA ALA A 277 -18.36 13.73 10.03
C ALA A 277 -17.36 12.93 10.88
N VAL A 278 -16.23 12.49 10.29
CA VAL A 278 -15.16 11.75 10.98
C VAL A 278 -14.19 12.75 11.59
N LYS A 279 -14.46 13.15 12.84
CA LYS A 279 -13.76 14.25 13.51
C LYS A 279 -12.55 13.83 14.33
N LYS A 280 -12.31 12.54 14.50
CA LYS A 280 -11.15 11.98 15.22
C LYS A 280 -10.45 10.92 14.41
N GLY A 281 -9.13 10.94 14.41
CA GLY A 281 -8.29 9.88 13.90
C GLY A 281 -8.13 8.76 14.94
N ARG A 282 -8.07 7.52 14.49
CA ARG A 282 -7.86 6.35 15.38
C ARG A 282 -6.52 6.41 16.12
N ILE A 283 -5.48 6.93 15.47
CA ILE A 283 -4.12 6.99 16.02
C ILE A 283 -3.84 8.38 16.61
N SER A 284 -4.15 9.43 15.85
CA SER A 284 -3.79 10.82 16.19
C SER A 284 -4.87 11.59 16.97
N GLY A 285 -6.01 10.95 17.28
CA GLY A 285 -7.10 11.63 17.96
C GLY A 285 -7.58 12.86 17.19
N THR A 286 -7.60 14.01 17.84
CA THR A 286 -7.98 15.30 17.25
C THR A 286 -6.81 16.03 16.58
N SER A 287 -5.55 15.69 16.87
CA SER A 287 -4.40 16.53 16.58
C SER A 287 -4.23 16.86 15.10
N GLU A 288 -4.20 15.85 14.22
CA GLU A 288 -3.93 16.04 12.79
C GLU A 288 -5.16 16.54 12.03
N ILE A 289 -6.35 16.09 12.43
CA ILE A 289 -7.60 16.53 11.79
C ILE A 289 -7.90 17.98 12.13
N THR A 290 -7.58 18.44 13.34
CA THR A 290 -7.77 19.84 13.71
C THR A 290 -6.89 20.79 12.88
N LYS A 291 -5.72 20.36 12.41
CA LYS A 291 -4.92 21.13 11.45
C LYS A 291 -5.67 21.37 10.14
N ILE A 292 -6.41 20.34 9.65
CA ILE A 292 -7.27 20.50 8.46
C ILE A 292 -8.33 21.56 8.73
N TYR A 293 -9.02 21.48 9.87
CA TYR A 293 -10.05 22.45 10.24
C TYR A 293 -9.52 23.88 10.34
N ALA A 294 -8.36 24.04 11.00
CA ALA A 294 -7.70 25.31 11.15
C ALA A 294 -7.24 25.88 9.80
N SER A 295 -6.78 25.03 8.86
CA SER A 295 -6.33 25.50 7.54
C SER A 295 -7.43 26.11 6.67
N ILE A 296 -8.70 25.75 6.90
CA ILE A 296 -9.86 26.20 6.10
C ILE A 296 -10.94 26.92 6.88
N GLY A 297 -10.70 27.18 8.17
CA GLY A 297 -11.65 27.88 9.02
C GLY A 297 -12.97 27.11 9.24
N TYR A 298 -12.89 25.81 9.54
CA TYR A 298 -14.04 25.00 9.90
C TYR A 298 -14.10 24.82 11.41
N ASP A 299 -15.22 25.23 12.04
CA ASP A 299 -15.47 24.98 13.46
C ASP A 299 -16.07 23.56 13.63
N PRO A 300 -15.30 22.59 14.17
CA PRO A 300 -15.77 21.26 14.34
C PRO A 300 -16.80 21.12 15.48
N SER A 301 -16.85 22.05 16.45
CA SER A 301 -17.86 22.07 17.52
C SER A 301 -19.24 22.43 16.97
N GLU A 302 -19.29 23.46 16.14
CA GLU A 302 -20.53 23.97 15.51
C GLU A 302 -20.88 23.22 14.21
N GLY A 303 -19.90 22.51 13.60
CA GLY A 303 -20.11 21.78 12.35
C GLY A 303 -20.27 22.69 11.13
N LYS A 304 -19.68 23.88 11.13
CA LYS A 304 -19.83 24.89 10.07
C LYS A 304 -18.54 25.64 9.80
N TYR A 305 -18.46 26.26 8.61
CA TYR A 305 -17.37 27.19 8.29
C TYR A 305 -17.52 28.50 9.04
N ILE A 306 -16.39 29.06 9.51
CA ILE A 306 -16.33 30.30 10.24
C ILE A 306 -16.38 31.46 9.23
N GLU A 307 -17.30 32.39 9.41
CA GLU A 307 -17.39 33.58 8.55
C GLU A 307 -16.19 34.51 8.79
N ASN A 308 -15.60 35.01 7.69
CA ASN A 308 -14.42 35.91 7.71
C ASN A 308 -13.21 35.35 8.47
N TYR A 309 -13.03 34.03 8.47
CA TYR A 309 -11.94 33.35 9.18
C TYR A 309 -10.56 33.94 8.88
N GLU A 310 -10.28 34.31 7.63
CA GLU A 310 -9.03 34.92 7.20
C GLU A 310 -8.72 36.29 7.81
N ARG A 311 -9.71 36.94 8.47
CA ARG A 311 -9.57 38.25 9.15
C ARG A 311 -9.49 38.11 10.67
N MET A 312 -9.68 36.90 11.19
CA MET A 312 -9.61 36.65 12.62
C MET A 312 -8.16 36.76 13.11
N SER A 313 -8.02 37.26 14.32
CA SER A 313 -6.72 37.23 15.02
C SER A 313 -6.36 35.81 15.41
N LEU A 314 -5.08 35.56 15.69
CA LEU A 314 -4.58 34.26 16.17
C LEU A 314 -5.27 33.86 17.48
N ASP A 315 -5.48 34.82 18.41
CA ASP A 315 -6.13 34.60 19.72
C ASP A 315 -7.60 34.11 19.53
N GLU A 316 -8.32 34.70 18.55
CA GLU A 316 -9.69 34.29 18.24
C GLU A 316 -9.74 32.88 17.67
N GLN A 317 -8.81 32.55 16.78
CA GLN A 317 -8.67 31.19 16.22
C GLN A 317 -8.27 30.19 17.31
N GLU A 318 -7.33 30.54 18.17
CA GLU A 318 -6.90 29.73 19.32
C GLU A 318 -8.08 29.36 20.22
N ALA A 319 -8.92 30.34 20.57
CA ALA A 319 -10.07 30.11 21.44
C ALA A 319 -11.05 29.06 20.87
N ILE A 320 -11.26 29.06 19.56
CA ILE A 320 -12.15 28.09 18.90
C ILE A 320 -11.54 26.68 18.93
N PHE A 321 -10.31 26.54 18.46
CA PHE A 321 -9.71 25.21 18.31
C PHE A 321 -9.28 24.61 19.64
N LYS A 322 -8.80 25.39 20.59
CA LYS A 322 -8.54 24.90 21.95
C LYS A 322 -9.81 24.45 22.64
N LYS A 323 -10.93 25.19 22.47
CA LYS A 323 -12.22 24.76 23.00
C LYS A 323 -12.63 23.38 22.43
N TRP A 324 -12.51 23.21 21.10
CA TRP A 324 -12.78 21.92 20.44
C TRP A 324 -11.92 20.79 20.99
N ILE A 325 -10.60 21.00 21.08
CA ILE A 325 -9.68 19.97 21.58
C ILE A 325 -9.98 19.63 23.04
N ALA A 326 -10.26 20.65 23.87
CA ALA A 326 -10.63 20.49 25.26
C ALA A 326 -11.94 19.72 25.45
N ASP A 327 -12.97 20.08 24.67
CA ASP A 327 -14.29 19.41 24.72
C ASP A 327 -14.15 17.92 24.36
N GLU A 328 -13.29 17.59 23.39
CA GLU A 328 -13.05 16.20 23.00
C GLU A 328 -12.18 15.44 24.01
N TYR A 329 -11.18 16.10 24.61
CA TYR A 329 -10.38 15.52 25.69
C TYR A 329 -11.26 15.16 26.89
N VAL A 330 -12.12 16.07 27.34
CA VAL A 330 -13.05 15.86 28.46
C VAL A 330 -14.01 14.70 28.17
N LYS A 331 -14.49 14.56 26.93
CA LYS A 331 -15.34 13.41 26.55
C LYS A 331 -14.62 12.07 26.65
N ASP A 332 -13.33 12.05 26.32
CA ASP A 332 -12.52 10.84 26.33
C ASP A 332 -12.01 10.47 27.74
N ASN A 333 -12.03 11.42 28.70
CA ASN A 333 -11.47 11.29 30.06
C ASN A 333 -12.53 11.53 31.15
N ASP A 334 -13.62 10.77 31.12
CA ASP A 334 -14.67 10.72 32.13
C ASP A 334 -15.27 12.09 32.54
N GLY A 335 -15.25 13.05 31.63
CA GLY A 335 -15.84 14.36 31.85
C GLY A 335 -14.96 15.34 32.64
N GLN A 336 -13.67 15.07 32.80
CA GLN A 336 -12.76 15.89 33.57
C GLN A 336 -11.62 16.47 32.74
N MET A 337 -11.26 17.71 33.05
CA MET A 337 -10.04 18.36 32.58
C MET A 337 -9.03 18.33 33.74
N ASP A 338 -7.85 17.83 33.47
CA ASP A 338 -6.74 17.76 34.41
C ASP A 338 -5.50 18.50 33.84
N ASP A 339 -4.43 18.54 34.60
CA ASP A 339 -3.18 19.22 34.19
C ASP A 339 -2.59 18.60 32.91
N GLU A 340 -2.78 17.28 32.68
CA GLU A 340 -2.38 16.60 31.45
C GLU A 340 -3.24 17.04 30.26
N GLY A 341 -4.53 17.18 30.46
CA GLY A 341 -5.46 17.68 29.44
C GLY A 341 -5.15 19.12 29.02
N GLU A 342 -4.83 19.99 29.98
CA GLU A 342 -4.40 21.37 29.66
C GLU A 342 -3.11 21.37 28.84
N ALA A 343 -2.14 20.53 29.18
CA ALA A 343 -0.89 20.38 28.40
C ALA A 343 -1.14 19.82 27.01
N VAL A 344 -2.05 18.85 26.84
CA VAL A 344 -2.44 18.29 25.53
C VAL A 344 -3.09 19.35 24.66
N VAL A 345 -4.03 20.13 25.21
CA VAL A 345 -4.71 21.21 24.49
C VAL A 345 -3.70 22.26 24.00
N GLN A 346 -2.81 22.71 24.88
CA GLN A 346 -1.78 23.67 24.53
C GLN A 346 -0.83 23.10 23.49
N GLY A 347 -0.32 21.88 23.70
CA GLY A 347 0.63 21.24 22.77
C GLY A 347 0.04 21.00 21.38
N GLN A 348 -1.23 20.64 21.27
CA GLN A 348 -1.88 20.51 19.96
C GLN A 348 -2.02 21.86 19.26
N TRP A 349 -2.39 22.91 19.99
CA TRP A 349 -2.47 24.25 19.43
C TRP A 349 -1.11 24.75 18.93
N ASP A 350 -0.07 24.63 19.75
CA ASP A 350 1.29 25.02 19.37
C ASP A 350 1.75 24.27 18.10
N ASN A 351 1.39 22.99 17.98
CA ASN A 351 1.69 22.19 16.80
C ASN A 351 0.90 22.65 15.56
N ILE A 352 -0.37 23.06 15.73
CA ILE A 352 -1.18 23.63 14.64
C ILE A 352 -0.51 24.90 14.12
N VAL A 353 -0.13 25.82 15.01
CA VAL A 353 0.57 27.06 14.66
C VAL A 353 1.89 26.76 13.95
N ALA A 354 2.73 25.89 14.52
CA ALA A 354 4.02 25.53 13.94
C ALA A 354 3.91 24.87 12.56
N SER A 355 2.82 24.12 12.32
CA SER A 355 2.62 23.38 11.05
C SER A 355 1.98 24.21 9.94
N LEU A 356 1.19 25.23 10.28
CA LEU A 356 0.35 25.97 9.33
C LEU A 356 0.70 27.45 9.18
N THR A 357 1.63 27.98 9.97
CA THR A 357 2.19 29.33 9.76
C THR A 357 3.38 29.25 8.82
N ASP A 358 3.47 30.19 7.88
CA ASP A 358 4.62 30.33 7.01
C ASP A 358 5.64 31.29 7.67
N PRO A 359 6.79 30.77 8.12
CA PRO A 359 7.79 31.61 8.78
C PRO A 359 8.44 32.66 7.85
N GLU A 360 8.34 32.47 6.52
CA GLU A 360 8.88 33.40 5.54
C GLU A 360 7.98 34.63 5.31
N ASN A 361 6.66 34.42 5.45
CA ASN A 361 5.68 35.51 5.23
C ASN A 361 5.33 36.29 6.48
N ASN A 362 5.85 35.92 7.64
CA ASN A 362 5.60 36.56 8.95
C ASN A 362 4.09 36.79 9.23
N ASP A 363 3.26 35.90 8.72
CA ASP A 363 1.83 35.92 8.94
C ASP A 363 1.53 35.14 10.24
N ASP A 364 1.21 35.89 11.30
CA ASP A 364 0.82 35.33 12.60
C ASP A 364 -0.56 34.66 12.56
N LYS A 365 -0.97 34.13 11.42
CA LYS A 365 -2.30 33.54 11.22
C LYS A 365 -2.23 32.08 10.77
N VAL A 366 -3.01 31.26 11.43
CA VAL A 366 -3.29 29.90 10.98
C VAL A 366 -4.39 29.98 9.93
N ALA A 367 -4.04 30.06 8.67
CA ALA A 367 -4.98 30.05 7.55
C ALA A 367 -4.23 29.80 6.24
N GLY A 368 -4.97 29.37 5.24
CA GLY A 368 -4.45 29.22 3.88
C GLY A 368 -4.20 27.77 3.47
N PRO A 369 -3.64 27.57 2.30
CA PRO A 369 -3.35 26.23 1.81
C PRO A 369 -2.28 25.57 2.67
N ILE A 370 -2.45 24.26 2.92
CA ILE A 370 -1.43 23.46 3.62
C ILE A 370 -0.20 23.35 2.71
N ASN A 371 0.96 23.74 3.22
CA ASN A 371 2.22 23.74 2.48
C ASN A 371 2.89 22.35 2.48
N TRP A 372 2.31 21.41 1.74
CA TRP A 372 2.83 20.07 1.59
C TRP A 372 4.22 20.05 0.95
N VAL A 373 5.14 19.30 1.55
CA VAL A 373 6.48 19.10 0.99
C VAL A 373 6.40 18.08 -0.15
N ARG A 374 6.89 18.47 -1.35
CA ARG A 374 6.89 17.61 -2.52
C ARG A 374 7.89 16.46 -2.34
N ILE A 375 7.42 15.23 -2.47
CA ILE A 375 8.23 14.01 -2.32
C ILE A 375 8.86 13.59 -3.65
N HIS A 376 8.07 13.56 -4.73
CA HIS A 376 8.52 13.12 -6.06
C HIS A 376 8.89 14.32 -6.90
N ASN A 377 10.18 14.47 -7.18
CA ASN A 377 10.71 15.55 -7.99
C ASN A 377 11.42 15.00 -9.23
N LEU A 378 11.10 15.58 -10.39
CA LEU A 378 11.89 15.42 -11.61
C LEU A 378 12.64 16.72 -11.89
N PRO A 379 13.82 16.67 -12.52
CA PRO A 379 14.50 17.86 -12.98
C PRO A 379 13.63 18.66 -13.97
N ASP A 380 13.75 19.97 -14.00
CA ASP A 380 12.92 20.84 -14.84
C ASP A 380 12.99 20.52 -16.33
N HIS A 381 14.13 19.98 -16.79
CA HIS A 381 14.33 19.55 -18.17
C HIS A 381 13.67 18.23 -18.53
N ALA A 382 13.04 17.54 -17.55
CA ALA A 382 12.35 16.27 -17.78
C ALA A 382 10.84 16.47 -17.78
N TYR A 383 10.21 16.24 -18.94
CA TYR A 383 8.77 16.27 -19.07
C TYR A 383 8.16 14.93 -18.67
N PHE A 384 7.16 14.98 -17.81
CA PHE A 384 6.35 13.82 -17.43
C PHE A 384 4.87 14.20 -17.38
N ASN A 385 4.00 13.34 -17.90
CA ASN A 385 2.56 13.56 -17.95
C ASN A 385 1.82 12.39 -17.31
N HIS A 386 1.22 12.60 -16.14
CA HIS A 386 0.45 11.56 -15.44
C HIS A 386 -0.72 11.03 -16.29
N ALA A 387 -1.49 11.90 -16.93
CA ALA A 387 -2.65 11.46 -17.72
C ALA A 387 -2.26 10.53 -18.88
N GLN A 388 -1.08 10.76 -19.50
CA GLN A 388 -0.56 9.90 -20.55
C GLN A 388 -0.26 8.48 -20.02
N HIS A 389 0.25 8.35 -18.81
CA HIS A 389 0.58 7.05 -18.20
C HIS A 389 -0.66 6.39 -17.58
N VAL A 390 -1.45 7.14 -16.82
CA VAL A 390 -2.59 6.60 -16.05
C VAL A 390 -3.81 6.36 -16.94
N SER A 391 -4.24 7.37 -17.71
CA SER A 391 -5.47 7.28 -18.50
C SER A 391 -5.28 6.61 -19.85
N VAL A 392 -4.18 6.93 -20.53
CA VAL A 392 -3.89 6.37 -21.85
C VAL A 392 -3.12 5.05 -21.75
N GLY A 393 -2.01 5.04 -21.01
CA GLY A 393 -1.16 3.86 -20.83
C GLY A 393 -1.74 2.81 -19.89
N LYS A 394 -2.77 3.13 -19.08
CA LYS A 394 -3.37 2.24 -18.08
C LYS A 394 -2.37 1.70 -17.06
N VAL A 395 -1.30 2.46 -16.79
CA VAL A 395 -0.26 2.08 -15.83
C VAL A 395 -0.79 2.26 -14.42
N GLU A 396 -0.65 1.24 -13.60
CA GLU A 396 -1.06 1.26 -12.19
C GLU A 396 -0.18 2.22 -11.37
N CYS A 397 -0.78 2.91 -10.40
CA CYS A 397 -0.09 3.91 -9.58
C CYS A 397 1.14 3.31 -8.86
N GLN A 398 1.00 2.07 -8.37
CA GLN A 398 2.03 1.35 -7.63
C GLN A 398 3.27 1.04 -8.47
N THR A 399 3.16 0.99 -9.79
CA THR A 399 4.30 0.75 -10.69
C THR A 399 5.41 1.80 -10.50
N CYS A 400 5.00 3.05 -10.22
CA CYS A 400 5.92 4.16 -10.02
C CYS A 400 6.06 4.55 -8.53
N HIS A 401 4.95 4.52 -7.79
CA HIS A 401 4.90 4.99 -6.41
C HIS A 401 5.10 3.89 -5.37
N GLY A 402 5.25 2.62 -5.80
CA GLY A 402 5.36 1.48 -4.91
C GLY A 402 4.07 1.16 -4.14
N PRO A 403 4.14 0.40 -3.07
CA PRO A 403 2.97 -0.02 -2.30
C PRO A 403 2.46 1.10 -1.38
N ILE A 404 2.05 2.23 -1.96
CA ILE A 404 1.56 3.43 -1.24
C ILE A 404 0.50 3.08 -0.20
N GLN A 405 -0.38 2.14 -0.49
CA GLN A 405 -1.43 1.67 0.41
C GLN A 405 -0.90 0.90 1.65
N GLN A 406 0.41 0.70 1.74
CA GLN A 406 1.10 0.12 2.90
C GLN A 406 2.03 1.13 3.58
N MET A 407 2.07 2.38 3.08
CA MET A 407 2.92 3.42 3.62
C MET A 407 2.17 4.26 4.64
N GLU A 408 2.59 4.20 5.89
CA GLU A 408 2.14 5.11 6.94
C GLU A 408 2.60 6.54 6.64
N VAL A 409 3.87 6.70 6.28
CA VAL A 409 4.45 7.94 5.77
C VAL A 409 5.03 7.69 4.39
N VAL A 410 4.62 8.48 3.40
CA VAL A 410 5.04 8.30 2.02
C VAL A 410 6.49 8.71 1.81
N TYR A 411 7.21 7.90 1.04
CA TYR A 411 8.56 8.19 0.58
C TYR A 411 8.67 7.98 -0.94
N GLN A 412 9.69 8.55 -1.56
CA GLN A 412 9.96 8.31 -2.97
C GLN A 412 10.45 6.87 -3.19
N TYR A 413 9.58 6.01 -3.72
CA TYR A 413 9.87 4.60 -3.94
C TYR A 413 10.80 4.37 -5.13
N SER A 414 10.41 4.84 -6.32
CA SER A 414 11.18 4.65 -7.55
C SER A 414 12.31 5.67 -7.68
N PRO A 415 13.43 5.28 -8.33
CA PRO A 415 14.57 6.19 -8.49
C PRO A 415 14.27 7.35 -9.45
N LEU A 416 13.23 7.26 -10.29
CA LEU A 416 12.82 8.23 -11.30
C LEU A 416 13.97 8.69 -12.20
N SER A 417 14.96 7.84 -12.43
CA SER A 417 16.09 8.12 -13.29
C SER A 417 15.74 7.89 -14.76
N MET A 418 16.46 8.54 -15.68
CA MET A 418 16.30 8.35 -17.14
C MET A 418 16.36 6.85 -17.52
N GLY A 419 17.34 6.10 -16.98
CA GLY A 419 17.48 4.66 -17.26
C GLY A 419 16.29 3.85 -16.75
N TRP A 420 15.67 4.23 -15.63
CA TRP A 420 14.49 3.58 -15.11
C TRP A 420 13.28 3.78 -16.04
N CYS A 421 13.07 5.01 -16.52
CA CYS A 421 12.01 5.32 -17.50
C CYS A 421 12.22 4.56 -18.82
N ILE A 422 13.44 4.56 -19.36
CA ILE A 422 13.80 3.85 -20.60
C ILE A 422 13.55 2.35 -20.46
N ASN A 423 13.96 1.73 -19.36
CA ASN A 423 13.75 0.30 -19.13
C ASN A 423 12.27 -0.06 -19.07
N CYS A 424 11.46 0.77 -18.41
CA CYS A 424 10.01 0.61 -18.38
C CYS A 424 9.42 0.69 -19.80
N HIS A 425 9.76 1.71 -20.61
CA HIS A 425 9.26 1.90 -21.96
C HIS A 425 9.66 0.78 -22.93
N ARG A 426 10.81 0.14 -22.72
CA ARG A 426 11.24 -1.04 -23.51
C ARG A 426 10.46 -2.30 -23.20
N GLN A 427 9.94 -2.42 -22.01
CA GLN A 427 9.28 -3.64 -21.51
C GLN A 427 7.76 -3.53 -21.51
N THR A 428 7.23 -2.31 -21.35
CA THR A 428 5.79 -2.10 -21.22
C THR A 428 5.10 -2.26 -22.55
N GLU A 429 4.15 -3.19 -22.58
CA GLU A 429 3.31 -3.45 -23.73
C GLU A 429 2.23 -2.36 -23.88
N VAL A 430 1.96 -1.97 -25.11
CA VAL A 430 0.93 -0.98 -25.42
C VAL A 430 -0.44 -1.66 -25.43
N GLN A 431 -1.37 -1.11 -24.66
CA GLN A 431 -2.75 -1.62 -24.53
C GLN A 431 -3.59 -1.14 -25.74
N PHE A 432 -3.65 -1.91 -26.81
CA PHE A 432 -4.47 -1.58 -27.99
C PHE A 432 -5.95 -1.91 -27.80
N THR A 433 -6.27 -2.95 -27.00
CA THR A 433 -7.64 -3.40 -26.80
C THR A 433 -8.45 -2.34 -26.04
N ASN A 434 -9.59 -1.93 -26.64
CA ASN A 434 -10.50 -0.92 -26.06
C ASN A 434 -9.82 0.42 -25.70
N ASN A 435 -8.79 0.81 -26.45
CA ASN A 435 -8.07 2.05 -26.26
C ASN A 435 -8.06 2.91 -27.51
N ASP A 436 -9.00 3.83 -27.57
CA ASP A 436 -9.21 4.71 -28.73
C ASP A 436 -8.00 5.58 -29.07
N TYR A 437 -7.15 5.87 -28.10
CA TYR A 437 -5.94 6.66 -28.31
C TYR A 437 -4.98 5.99 -29.30
N TYR A 438 -4.90 4.66 -29.28
CA TYR A 438 -3.99 3.90 -30.13
C TYR A 438 -4.61 3.42 -31.45
N LYS A 439 -5.86 3.78 -31.76
CA LYS A 439 -6.53 3.41 -33.03
C LYS A 439 -5.80 3.89 -34.28
N VAL A 440 -4.98 4.93 -34.17
CA VAL A 440 -4.20 5.47 -35.28
C VAL A 440 -3.01 4.56 -35.69
N TYR A 441 -2.63 3.62 -34.86
CA TYR A 441 -1.54 2.68 -35.13
C TYR A 441 -2.07 1.40 -35.79
N THR A 442 -2.82 1.54 -36.90
CA THR A 442 -3.51 0.44 -37.60
C THR A 442 -2.57 -0.69 -37.97
N ARG A 443 -1.36 -0.36 -38.47
CA ARG A 443 -0.35 -1.36 -38.84
C ARG A 443 -0.03 -2.33 -37.66
N TYR A 444 0.21 -1.82 -36.46
CA TYR A 444 0.52 -2.66 -35.31
C TYR A 444 -0.68 -3.51 -34.88
N GLN A 445 -1.89 -2.99 -35.04
CA GLN A 445 -3.09 -3.78 -34.80
C GLN A 445 -3.22 -4.94 -35.79
N GLU A 446 -3.00 -4.69 -37.07
CA GLU A 446 -3.01 -5.72 -38.11
C GLU A 446 -1.90 -6.78 -37.88
N GLU A 447 -0.69 -6.37 -37.51
CA GLU A 447 0.42 -7.27 -37.18
C GLU A 447 0.11 -8.17 -35.96
N LEU A 448 -0.56 -7.63 -34.94
CA LEU A 448 -0.99 -8.39 -33.75
C LEU A 448 -2.14 -9.36 -34.08
N GLU A 449 -3.14 -8.91 -34.85
CA GLU A 449 -4.30 -9.72 -35.25
C GLU A 449 -3.90 -10.88 -36.19
N SER A 450 -2.93 -10.64 -37.10
CA SER A 450 -2.41 -11.65 -38.01
C SER A 450 -1.44 -12.65 -37.33
N GLY A 451 -0.97 -12.33 -36.11
CA GLY A 451 0.05 -13.12 -35.42
C GLY A 451 1.47 -12.91 -35.98
N GLU A 452 1.69 -11.92 -36.87
CA GLU A 452 3.01 -11.55 -37.32
C GLU A 452 3.89 -10.96 -36.22
N ARG A 453 3.24 -10.31 -35.27
CA ARG A 453 3.87 -9.74 -34.07
C ARG A 453 3.19 -10.28 -32.80
N GLU A 454 3.98 -10.62 -31.80
CA GLU A 454 3.47 -11.11 -30.51
C GLU A 454 3.05 -9.96 -29.58
N LYS A 455 3.82 -8.86 -29.57
CA LYS A 455 3.54 -7.68 -28.74
C LYS A 455 4.11 -6.40 -29.38
N VAL A 456 3.56 -5.27 -28.97
CA VAL A 456 4.06 -3.93 -29.30
C VAL A 456 4.38 -3.21 -27.99
N THR A 457 5.59 -2.72 -27.86
CA THR A 457 6.05 -1.98 -26.67
C THR A 457 5.93 -0.47 -26.87
N VAL A 458 6.09 0.28 -25.78
CA VAL A 458 6.12 1.74 -25.82
C VAL A 458 7.30 2.25 -26.67
N GLU A 459 8.42 1.50 -26.72
CA GLU A 459 9.56 1.79 -27.60
C GLU A 459 9.14 1.75 -29.07
N ASP A 460 8.37 0.74 -29.50
CA ASP A 460 7.92 0.58 -30.89
C ASP A 460 7.09 1.76 -31.40
N ILE A 461 6.31 2.41 -30.52
CA ILE A 461 5.50 3.59 -30.85
C ILE A 461 6.24 4.92 -30.63
N GLY A 462 7.56 4.88 -30.52
CA GLY A 462 8.42 6.08 -30.38
C GLY A 462 8.52 6.63 -28.97
N GLY A 463 8.21 5.84 -27.94
CA GLY A 463 8.27 6.27 -26.53
C GLY A 463 9.69 6.50 -26.00
N LEU A 464 10.75 6.19 -26.76
CA LEU A 464 12.15 6.47 -26.41
C LEU A 464 12.76 7.66 -27.17
N GLU A 465 11.97 8.37 -27.98
CA GLU A 465 12.44 9.58 -28.64
C GLU A 465 12.80 10.66 -27.60
N CYS A 466 13.98 11.26 -27.74
CA CYS A 466 14.50 12.22 -26.74
C CYS A 466 13.51 13.36 -26.44
N GLN A 467 12.86 13.90 -27.48
CA GLN A 467 11.89 14.99 -27.36
C GLN A 467 10.55 14.62 -26.69
N LYS A 468 10.30 13.33 -26.43
CA LYS A 468 9.13 12.92 -25.64
C LYS A 468 9.29 13.23 -24.14
N CYS A 469 10.54 13.27 -23.68
CA CYS A 469 10.90 13.48 -22.28
C CYS A 469 11.70 14.77 -22.05
N HIS A 470 12.37 15.30 -23.09
CA HIS A 470 13.21 16.50 -22.98
C HIS A 470 12.74 17.57 -23.98
N TYR A 471 12.67 18.83 -23.52
CA TYR A 471 12.25 20.00 -24.30
C TYR A 471 13.18 21.18 -24.11
#